data_2345702fc2b5549adf1ea8df15824539
#
_entry.id   2345702fc2b5549adf1ea8df15824539
#
_cell.length_a   1.000
_cell.length_b   1.000
_cell.length_c   1.000
_cell.angle_alpha   90.00
_cell.angle_beta   90.00
_cell.angle_gamma   90.00
#
_symmetry.space_group_name_H-M   'P 1'
#
loop_
_entity.id
_entity.type
_entity.pdbx_description
1 polymer ?
#
loop_
_entity_poly.entity_id
_entity_poly.type
_entity_poly.pdbx_seq_one_letter_code
_entity_poly.pdbx_strand_id
1 'polypeptide(L)'
;GFESIVGVADKCQYAQELTSTGAVITGVAANNGAIGYASLSALKDTVKAVTVEGIACTEETVLDGTYKIQRPFNFVTNDSVTPSDAVKSFIDFATSAEAADLIRAAGAVPMV
;
A
#
# COMPACT_ATOMS: atom_id res chain seq x y z
N GLY A 1 3.10 -1.80 9.50
CA GLY A 1 3.43 -1.79 8.07
C GLY A 1 4.73 -1.06 7.78
N PHE A 2 4.69 0.26 7.65
CA PHE A 2 5.86 1.07 7.30
C PHE A 2 7.07 0.82 8.23
N GLU A 3 6.89 0.95 9.53
CA GLU A 3 7.96 0.77 10.53
C GLU A 3 8.62 -0.62 10.46
N SER A 4 7.84 -1.66 10.19
CA SER A 4 8.37 -3.03 10.05
C SER A 4 9.25 -3.16 8.82
N ILE A 5 8.86 -2.54 7.69
CA ILE A 5 9.61 -2.59 6.44
C ILE A 5 10.94 -1.86 6.58
N VAL A 6 10.98 -0.70 7.25
CA VAL A 6 12.21 0.07 7.47
C VAL A 6 13.01 -0.41 8.71
N GLY A 7 12.54 -1.42 9.41
CA GLY A 7 13.27 -2.04 10.53
C GLY A 7 13.28 -1.26 11.84
N VAL A 8 12.31 -0.38 12.04
CA VAL A 8 12.20 0.49 13.24
C VAL A 8 10.86 0.34 13.96
N ALA A 9 10.30 -0.87 13.95
CA ALA A 9 9.03 -1.15 14.60
C ALA A 9 9.00 -0.62 16.04
N ASP A 10 7.95 0.14 16.37
CA ASP A 10 7.71 0.74 17.69
C ASP A 10 8.81 1.71 18.18
N LYS A 11 9.70 2.18 17.30
CA LYS A 11 10.79 3.11 17.64
C LYS A 11 10.63 4.50 17.06
N CYS A 12 9.67 4.69 16.18
CA CYS A 12 9.41 6.00 15.59
C CYS A 12 8.82 6.96 16.62
N GLN A 13 9.33 8.18 16.62
CA GLN A 13 8.76 9.29 17.40
C GLN A 13 8.10 10.25 16.40
N TYR A 14 6.81 10.13 16.26
CA TYR A 14 6.04 10.97 15.34
C TYR A 14 5.78 12.34 15.94
N ALA A 15 5.96 13.38 15.15
CA ALA A 15 5.52 14.71 15.51
C ALA A 15 3.98 14.79 15.60
N GLN A 16 3.31 13.97 14.77
CA GLN A 16 1.85 13.91 14.73
C GLN A 16 1.41 12.53 14.23
N GLU A 17 0.40 11.98 14.89
CA GLU A 17 -0.31 10.79 14.43
C GLU A 17 -1.71 11.17 14.00
N LEU A 18 -2.09 10.76 12.79
CA LEU A 18 -3.34 11.16 12.15
C LEU A 18 -4.20 9.94 11.84
N THR A 19 -5.51 10.09 11.96
CA THR A 19 -6.47 8.98 11.90
C THR A 19 -6.86 8.57 10.48
N SER A 20 -6.43 9.32 9.46
CA SER A 20 -6.74 9.00 8.07
C SER A 20 -5.60 9.36 7.13
N THR A 21 -5.52 8.64 6.01
CA THR A 21 -4.54 8.91 4.94
C THR A 21 -4.69 10.33 4.36
N GLY A 22 -5.93 10.79 4.18
CA GLY A 22 -6.21 12.15 3.70
C GLY A 22 -5.69 13.23 4.65
N ALA A 23 -5.81 12.99 5.97
CA ALA A 23 -5.27 13.92 6.97
C ALA A 23 -3.74 13.98 6.92
N VAL A 24 -3.05 12.86 6.67
CA VAL A 24 -1.59 12.82 6.46
C VAL A 24 -1.19 13.66 5.27
N ILE A 25 -1.84 13.49 4.11
CA ILE A 25 -1.58 14.28 2.90
C ILE A 25 -1.77 15.78 3.16
N THR A 26 -2.86 16.15 3.81
CA THR A 26 -3.14 17.56 4.15
C THR A 26 -2.09 18.14 5.11
N GLY A 27 -1.70 17.37 6.13
CA GLY A 27 -0.69 17.78 7.10
C GLY A 27 0.68 18.02 6.47
N VAL A 28 1.11 17.13 5.58
CA VAL A 28 2.37 17.29 4.83
C VAL A 28 2.28 18.46 3.85
N ALA A 29 1.17 18.63 3.14
CA ALA A 29 0.99 19.74 2.21
C ALA A 29 1.02 21.12 2.90
N ALA A 30 0.57 21.19 4.16
CA ALA A 30 0.54 22.42 4.94
C ALA A 30 1.90 22.78 5.59
N ASN A 31 2.88 21.90 5.57
CA ASN A 31 4.17 22.11 6.26
C ASN A 31 5.34 21.68 5.37
N ASN A 32 6.09 22.64 4.84
CA ASN A 32 7.22 22.41 3.96
C ASN A 32 8.37 21.59 4.60
N GLY A 33 8.43 21.49 5.92
CA GLY A 33 9.40 20.68 6.66
C GLY A 33 8.89 19.29 7.02
N ALA A 34 7.65 18.95 6.64
CA ALA A 34 7.06 17.67 6.99
C ALA A 34 7.38 16.56 5.99
N ILE A 35 7.50 15.35 6.52
CA ILE A 35 7.52 14.09 5.76
C ILE A 35 6.50 13.14 6.38
N GLY A 36 5.83 12.35 5.56
CA GLY A 36 4.86 11.35 6.00
C GLY A 36 4.87 10.13 5.11
N TYR A 37 4.07 9.12 5.46
CA TYR A 37 3.84 7.97 4.61
C TYR A 37 2.34 7.73 4.43
N ALA A 38 1.97 7.29 3.25
CA ALA A 38 0.59 7.06 2.83
C ALA A 38 0.54 5.99 1.74
N SER A 39 -0.64 5.47 1.45
CA SER A 39 -0.83 4.57 0.31
C SER A 39 -0.60 5.30 -1.02
N LEU A 40 -0.02 4.63 -2.01
CA LEU A 40 0.27 5.19 -3.34
C LEU A 40 -0.98 5.85 -3.97
N SER A 41 -2.13 5.21 -3.86
CA SER A 41 -3.39 5.73 -4.39
C SER A 41 -3.90 7.02 -3.76
N ALA A 42 -3.42 7.36 -2.57
CA ALA A 42 -3.81 8.59 -1.88
C ALA A 42 -2.97 9.80 -2.26
N LEU A 43 -1.91 9.62 -3.04
CA LEU A 43 -1.06 10.72 -3.49
C LEU A 43 -1.86 11.71 -4.36
N LYS A 44 -1.60 12.99 -4.12
CA LYS A 44 -2.18 14.11 -4.85
C LYS A 44 -1.07 15.08 -5.26
N ASP A 45 -1.35 15.94 -6.22
CA ASP A 45 -0.40 16.95 -6.72
C ASP A 45 0.01 17.98 -5.64
N THR A 46 -0.64 17.97 -4.48
CA THR A 46 -0.31 18.84 -3.33
C THR A 46 0.92 18.38 -2.55
N VAL A 47 1.38 17.14 -2.79
CA VAL A 47 2.55 16.56 -2.14
C VAL A 47 3.44 15.85 -3.16
N LYS A 48 4.72 15.70 -2.82
CA LYS A 48 5.69 15.02 -3.66
C LYS A 48 5.97 13.61 -3.12
N ALA A 49 5.87 12.61 -3.99
CA ALA A 49 6.39 11.28 -3.66
C ALA A 49 7.91 11.29 -3.67
N VAL A 50 8.52 10.79 -2.59
CA VAL A 50 9.98 10.66 -2.49
C VAL A 50 10.42 9.32 -3.08
N THR A 51 11.57 9.32 -3.72
CA THR A 51 12.22 8.08 -4.15
C THR A 51 12.84 7.37 -2.93
N VAL A 52 12.90 6.05 -3.00
CA VAL A 52 13.58 5.21 -2.01
C VAL A 52 14.75 4.52 -2.71
N GLU A 53 15.97 4.76 -2.23
CA GLU A 53 17.20 4.28 -2.87
C GLU A 53 17.31 4.68 -4.36
N GLY A 54 16.77 5.85 -4.71
CA GLY A 54 16.73 6.35 -6.09
C GLY A 54 15.57 5.79 -6.93
N ILE A 55 14.76 4.90 -6.40
CA ILE A 55 13.64 4.26 -7.10
C ILE A 55 12.35 5.03 -6.82
N ALA A 56 11.62 5.41 -7.86
CA ALA A 56 10.31 6.04 -7.74
C ALA A 56 9.23 5.02 -7.37
N CYS A 57 8.23 5.43 -6.61
CA CYS A 57 7.08 4.58 -6.28
C CYS A 57 6.09 4.61 -7.45
N THR A 58 6.12 3.58 -8.28
CA THR A 58 5.20 3.36 -9.39
C THR A 58 4.63 1.94 -9.31
N GLU A 59 3.54 1.68 -10.04
CA GLU A 59 2.98 0.33 -10.14
C GLU A 59 4.04 -0.67 -10.63
N GLU A 60 4.84 -0.30 -11.63
CA GLU A 60 5.90 -1.13 -12.19
C GLU A 60 6.98 -1.47 -11.16
N THR A 61 7.51 -0.48 -10.45
CA THR A 61 8.58 -0.68 -9.45
C THR A 61 8.09 -1.39 -8.18
N VAL A 62 6.80 -1.33 -7.89
CA VAL A 62 6.17 -2.13 -6.84
C VAL A 62 6.06 -3.58 -7.30
N LEU A 63 5.60 -3.84 -8.53
CA LEU A 63 5.44 -5.19 -9.09
C LEU A 63 6.77 -5.93 -9.26
N ASP A 64 7.80 -5.27 -9.76
CA ASP A 64 9.12 -5.88 -9.95
C ASP A 64 9.94 -5.99 -8.65
N GLY A 65 9.44 -5.41 -7.55
CA GLY A 65 10.05 -5.47 -6.22
C GLY A 65 11.23 -4.52 -6.02
N THR A 66 11.52 -3.63 -6.95
CA THR A 66 12.61 -2.65 -6.81
C THR A 66 12.29 -1.55 -5.81
N TYR A 67 11.01 -1.14 -5.71
CA TYR A 67 10.57 -0.25 -4.66
C TYR A 67 10.38 -1.00 -3.35
N LYS A 68 11.24 -0.76 -2.37
CA LYS A 68 11.35 -1.57 -1.14
C LYS A 68 10.27 -1.32 -0.10
N ILE A 69 9.68 -0.13 -0.06
CA ILE A 69 8.60 0.19 0.90
C ILE A 69 7.25 -0.23 0.31
N GLN A 70 7.01 -1.53 0.30
CA GLN A 70 5.78 -2.15 -0.17
C GLN A 70 5.48 -3.42 0.63
N ARG A 71 4.24 -3.86 0.62
CA ARG A 71 3.84 -5.13 1.20
C ARG A 71 2.65 -5.73 0.45
N PRO A 72 2.54 -7.07 0.38
CA PRO A 72 1.39 -7.72 -0.21
C PRO A 72 0.16 -7.66 0.70
N PHE A 73 -1.01 -7.66 0.10
CA PHE A 73 -2.24 -8.09 0.74
C PHE A 73 -2.40 -9.59 0.52
N ASN A 74 -2.70 -10.33 1.58
CA ASN A 74 -2.83 -11.78 1.52
C ASN A 74 -4.25 -12.21 1.86
N PHE A 75 -4.79 -13.14 1.08
CA PHE A 75 -5.95 -13.92 1.50
C PHE A 75 -5.50 -14.98 2.49
N VAL A 76 -6.27 -15.17 3.55
CA VAL A 76 -6.00 -16.18 4.57
C VAL A 76 -7.18 -17.15 4.61
N THR A 77 -6.91 -18.43 4.44
CA THR A 77 -7.89 -19.51 4.55
C THR A 77 -7.49 -20.48 5.65
N ASN A 78 -8.46 -21.26 6.14
CA ASN A 78 -8.19 -22.26 7.16
C ASN A 78 -7.69 -23.55 6.49
N ASP A 79 -6.48 -23.99 6.81
CA ASP A 79 -5.87 -25.21 6.26
C ASP A 79 -6.67 -26.47 6.54
N SER A 80 -7.38 -26.51 7.70
CA SER A 80 -8.11 -27.68 8.16
C SER A 80 -9.50 -27.83 7.52
N VAL A 81 -9.92 -26.83 6.73
CA VAL A 81 -11.25 -26.79 6.11
C VAL A 81 -11.12 -26.49 4.63
N THR A 82 -11.69 -27.35 3.78
CA THR A 82 -11.78 -27.06 2.35
C THR A 82 -12.69 -25.85 2.13
N PRO A 83 -12.20 -24.76 1.49
CA PRO A 83 -13.03 -23.60 1.18
C PRO A 83 -14.25 -23.99 0.34
N SER A 84 -15.39 -23.36 0.60
CA SER A 84 -16.60 -23.56 -0.22
C SER A 84 -16.36 -23.06 -1.66
N ASP A 85 -17.18 -23.51 -2.59
CA ASP A 85 -17.08 -23.10 -3.99
C ASP A 85 -17.23 -21.59 -4.16
N ALA A 86 -18.07 -20.95 -3.33
CA ALA A 86 -18.23 -19.50 -3.33
C ALA A 86 -16.93 -18.79 -2.91
N VAL A 87 -16.25 -19.28 -1.88
CA VAL A 87 -14.97 -18.73 -1.41
C VAL A 87 -13.88 -18.92 -2.47
N LYS A 88 -13.81 -20.11 -3.08
CA LYS A 88 -12.87 -20.38 -4.18
C LYS A 88 -13.11 -19.43 -5.36
N SER A 89 -14.36 -19.32 -5.82
CA SER A 89 -14.73 -18.43 -6.94
C SER A 89 -14.37 -16.96 -6.65
N PHE A 90 -14.56 -16.52 -5.41
CA PHE A 90 -14.16 -15.16 -5.02
C PHE A 90 -12.65 -14.96 -5.09
N ILE A 91 -11.86 -15.88 -4.53
CA ILE A 91 -10.40 -15.81 -4.55
C ILE A 91 -9.88 -15.89 -5.98
N ASP A 92 -10.41 -16.81 -6.79
CA ASP A 92 -10.03 -16.98 -8.20
C ASP A 92 -10.29 -15.68 -9.00
N PHE A 93 -11.46 -15.08 -8.81
CA PHE A 93 -11.76 -13.77 -9.42
C PHE A 93 -10.82 -12.67 -8.91
N ALA A 94 -10.66 -12.54 -7.60
CA ALA A 94 -9.86 -11.48 -6.99
C ALA A 94 -8.36 -11.57 -7.33
N THR A 95 -7.88 -12.75 -7.75
CA THR A 95 -6.50 -12.98 -8.21
C THR A 95 -6.37 -13.07 -9.72
N SER A 96 -7.45 -12.84 -10.46
CA SER A 96 -7.46 -12.84 -11.92
C SER A 96 -7.21 -11.45 -12.53
N ALA A 97 -6.85 -11.43 -13.80
CA ALA A 97 -6.71 -10.18 -14.56
C ALA A 97 -8.01 -9.36 -14.65
N GLU A 98 -9.18 -10.02 -14.55
CA GLU A 98 -10.49 -9.36 -14.58
C GLU A 98 -10.71 -8.43 -13.38
N ALA A 99 -10.08 -8.72 -12.24
CA ALA A 99 -10.16 -7.89 -11.05
C ALA A 99 -9.17 -6.70 -11.04
N ALA A 100 -8.23 -6.64 -11.97
CA ALA A 100 -7.14 -5.67 -11.95
C ALA A 100 -7.61 -4.21 -11.85
N ASP A 101 -8.60 -3.82 -12.62
CA ASP A 101 -9.11 -2.44 -12.60
C ASP A 101 -9.86 -2.11 -11.30
N LEU A 102 -10.54 -3.09 -10.72
CA LEU A 102 -11.18 -2.94 -9.40
C LEU A 102 -10.14 -2.79 -8.29
N ILE A 103 -9.05 -3.55 -8.36
CA ILE A 103 -7.93 -3.48 -7.40
C ILE A 103 -7.26 -2.10 -7.49
N ARG A 104 -7.00 -1.58 -8.70
CA ARG A 104 -6.46 -0.23 -8.90
C ARG A 104 -7.41 0.84 -8.37
N ALA A 105 -8.71 0.71 -8.64
CA ALA A 105 -9.72 1.64 -8.14
C ALA A 105 -9.82 1.63 -6.61
N ALA A 106 -9.55 0.49 -5.99
CA ALA A 106 -9.47 0.35 -4.52
C ALA A 106 -8.14 0.87 -3.95
N GLY A 107 -7.17 1.22 -4.79
CA GLY A 107 -5.91 1.82 -4.38
C GLY A 107 -4.79 0.85 -4.09
N ALA A 108 -4.87 -0.35 -4.61
CA ALA A 108 -3.81 -1.34 -4.53
C ALA A 108 -3.20 -1.62 -5.93
N VAL A 109 -2.04 -2.25 -5.95
CA VAL A 109 -1.39 -2.67 -7.18
C VAL A 109 -1.77 -4.12 -7.46
N PRO A 110 -2.43 -4.43 -8.59
CA PRO A 110 -2.77 -5.81 -8.93
C PRO A 110 -1.51 -6.60 -9.30
N MET A 111 -1.42 -7.82 -8.81
CA MET A 111 -0.28 -8.73 -9.07
C MET A 111 -0.53 -9.65 -10.30
N VAL A 112 -1.27 -9.16 -11.23
CA VAL A 112 -1.66 -9.91 -12.44
C VAL A 112 -1.33 -9.16 -13.70
#